data_69c305824ff909cadd750da6bc5f6419
#
_entry.id   69c305824ff909cadd750da6bc5f6419
#
_cell.length_a   1.000
_cell.length_b   1.000
_cell.length_c   1.000
_cell.angle_alpha   90.00
_cell.angle_beta   90.00
_cell.angle_gamma   90.00
#
_symmetry.space_group_name_H-M   'P 1'
#
loop_
_entity.id
_entity.type
_entity.pdbx_description
1 polymer ?
#
loop_
_entity_poly.entity_id
_entity_poly.type
_entity_poly.pdbx_seq_one_letter_code
_entity_poly.pdbx_strand_id
1 'polypeptide(L)'
;MRYELSDQEWSIIRAMLPTKPRGIPRVDDRRVLNGIFWVLRSGAPWRDLPPIYGPRTTCYNRFVRWRRAVIWDTILQALTRVVDAAVQMIDT
;
A
#
# COMPACT_ATOMS: atom_id res chain seq x y z
N MET A 1 9.68 11.72 -8.04
CA MET A 1 8.60 10.72 -8.09
C MET A 1 8.01 10.51 -6.70
N ARG A 2 6.71 10.48 -6.61
CA ARG A 2 6.05 10.27 -5.34
C ARG A 2 5.82 8.78 -5.09
N TYR A 3 6.18 8.32 -3.90
CA TYR A 3 5.99 6.92 -3.52
C TYR A 3 4.80 6.72 -2.59
N GLU A 4 4.26 7.80 -2.05
CA GLU A 4 3.20 7.71 -1.06
C GLU A 4 1.82 7.75 -1.70
N LEU A 5 0.86 7.07 -1.06
CA LEU A 5 -0.52 7.05 -1.52
C LEU A 5 -1.16 8.42 -1.35
N SER A 6 -1.93 8.84 -2.33
CA SER A 6 -2.80 9.99 -2.19
C SER A 6 -3.98 9.65 -1.28
N ASP A 7 -4.70 10.67 -0.82
CA ASP A 7 -5.88 10.45 0.01
C ASP A 7 -6.96 9.67 -0.75
N GLN A 8 -7.11 9.94 -2.04
CA GLN A 8 -8.07 9.22 -2.88
C GLN A 8 -7.70 7.75 -3.00
N GLU A 9 -6.43 7.45 -3.28
CA GLU A 9 -5.95 6.09 -3.37
C GLU A 9 -6.15 5.34 -2.05
N TRP A 10 -5.80 5.99 -0.95
CA TRP A 10 -5.95 5.38 0.36
C TRP A 10 -7.40 5.09 0.70
N SER A 11 -8.30 6.01 0.38
CA SER A 11 -9.71 5.83 0.69
C SER A 11 -10.30 4.61 -0.04
N ILE A 12 -9.83 4.33 -1.24
CA ILE A 12 -10.26 3.15 -1.99
C ILE A 12 -9.66 1.87 -1.41
N ILE A 13 -8.37 1.88 -1.14
CA ILE A 13 -7.67 0.69 -0.65
C ILE A 13 -8.14 0.33 0.77
N ARG A 14 -8.38 1.33 1.60
CA ARG A 14 -8.80 1.13 2.98
C ARG A 14 -10.02 0.22 3.09
N ALA A 15 -10.95 0.36 2.16
CA ALA A 15 -12.17 -0.43 2.17
C ALA A 15 -11.93 -1.90 1.84
N MET A 16 -10.78 -2.23 1.24
CA MET A 16 -10.46 -3.59 0.82
C MET A 16 -9.64 -4.37 1.84
N LEU A 17 -9.04 -3.67 2.80
CA LEU A 17 -8.16 -4.32 3.76
C LEU A 17 -8.95 -5.13 4.78
N PRO A 18 -8.39 -6.28 5.25
CA PRO A 18 -9.08 -7.10 6.23
C PRO A 18 -9.29 -6.34 7.53
N THR A 19 -10.45 -6.59 8.14
CA THR A 19 -10.76 -6.03 9.45
C THR A 19 -9.89 -6.69 10.50
N LYS A 20 -9.32 -5.87 11.37
CA LYS A 20 -8.46 -6.36 12.43
C LYS A 20 -9.26 -7.06 13.52
N PRO A 21 -8.73 -8.12 14.11
CA PRO A 21 -9.35 -8.71 15.30
C PRO A 21 -9.49 -7.69 16.42
N ARG A 22 -10.57 -7.83 17.17
CA ARG A 22 -10.92 -6.90 18.22
C ARG A 22 -9.86 -6.86 19.32
N GLY A 23 -9.58 -5.66 19.82
CA GLY A 23 -8.77 -5.47 21.01
C GLY A 23 -7.27 -5.27 20.76
N ILE A 24 -6.79 -5.43 19.56
CA ILE A 24 -5.36 -5.27 19.26
C ILE A 24 -5.16 -4.01 18.44
N PRO A 25 -4.35 -3.03 18.91
CA PRO A 25 -4.06 -1.84 18.12
C PRO A 25 -3.38 -2.23 16.81
N ARG A 26 -3.83 -1.62 15.72
CA ARG A 26 -3.27 -1.87 14.41
C ARG A 26 -2.17 -0.86 14.10
N VAL A 27 -1.07 -1.34 13.52
CA VAL A 27 -0.12 -0.45 12.90
C VAL A 27 -0.84 0.26 11.74
N ASP A 28 -0.51 1.52 11.53
CA ASP A 28 -1.12 2.32 10.47
C ASP A 28 -0.92 1.65 9.11
N ASP A 29 -1.98 1.10 8.55
CA ASP A 29 -1.93 0.39 7.28
C ASP A 29 -1.50 1.28 6.12
N ARG A 30 -1.88 2.55 6.14
CA ARG A 30 -1.45 3.50 5.10
C ARG A 30 0.07 3.67 5.14
N ARG A 31 0.64 3.81 6.34
CA ARG A 31 2.08 3.94 6.52
C ARG A 31 2.81 2.69 6.03
N VAL A 32 2.29 1.52 6.35
CA VAL A 32 2.85 0.24 5.92
C VAL A 32 2.81 0.14 4.39
N LEU A 33 1.68 0.48 3.79
CA LEU A 33 1.54 0.45 2.33
C LEU A 33 2.50 1.43 1.65
N ASN A 34 2.65 2.62 2.21
CA ASN A 34 3.61 3.58 1.66
C ASN A 34 5.02 3.00 1.67
N GLY A 35 5.39 2.30 2.74
CA GLY A 35 6.68 1.63 2.83
C GLY A 35 6.85 0.53 1.79
N ILE A 36 5.83 -0.29 1.61
CA ILE A 36 5.85 -1.35 0.61
C ILE A 36 6.04 -0.75 -0.79
N PHE A 37 5.28 0.28 -1.13
CA PHE A 37 5.43 0.92 -2.43
C PHE A 37 6.78 1.58 -2.61
N TRP A 38 7.35 2.12 -1.53
CA TRP A 38 8.70 2.68 -1.60
C TRP A 38 9.70 1.62 -2.05
N VAL A 39 9.64 0.43 -1.46
CA VAL A 39 10.53 -0.68 -1.83
C VAL A 39 10.28 -1.11 -3.27
N LEU A 40 9.02 -1.30 -3.65
CA LEU A 40 8.68 -1.80 -4.98
C LEU A 40 9.07 -0.81 -6.09
N ARG A 41 8.89 0.48 -5.84
CA ARG A 41 9.17 1.50 -6.87
C ARG A 41 10.65 1.86 -6.94
N SER A 42 11.34 1.85 -5.80
CA SER A 42 12.77 2.19 -5.76
C SER A 42 13.66 1.03 -6.19
N GLY A 43 13.16 -0.20 -6.05
CA GLY A 43 13.98 -1.38 -6.28
C GLY A 43 14.98 -1.66 -5.18
N ALA A 44 14.93 -0.92 -4.08
CA ALA A 44 15.86 -1.09 -2.98
C ALA A 44 15.54 -2.35 -2.16
N PRO A 45 16.53 -2.92 -1.47
CA PRO A 45 16.25 -4.04 -0.55
C PRO A 45 15.44 -3.55 0.64
N TRP A 46 14.70 -4.48 1.26
CA TRP A 46 13.87 -4.16 2.42
C TRP A 46 14.66 -3.52 3.55
N ARG A 47 15.91 -3.90 3.73
CA ARG A 47 16.76 -3.35 4.80
C ARG A 47 17.01 -1.85 4.64
N ASP A 48 16.83 -1.32 3.44
CA ASP A 48 17.04 0.10 3.16
C ASP A 48 15.78 0.94 3.37
N LEU A 49 14.68 0.32 3.79
CA LEU A 49 13.43 1.04 4.00
C LEU A 49 13.61 2.16 5.03
N PRO A 50 13.26 3.40 4.69
CA PRO A 50 13.38 4.51 5.64
C PRO A 50 12.54 4.29 6.89
N PRO A 51 13.08 4.66 8.07
CA PRO A 51 12.35 4.45 9.34
C PRO A 51 11.00 5.17 9.43
N ILE A 52 10.78 6.16 8.61
CA ILE A 52 9.51 6.90 8.60
C ILE A 52 8.32 5.99 8.31
N TYR A 53 8.55 4.86 7.63
CA TYR A 53 7.49 3.90 7.32
C TYR A 53 7.30 2.82 8.37
N GLY A 54 8.07 2.89 9.46
CA GLY A 54 8.04 1.90 10.52
C GLY A 54 9.05 0.78 10.32
N PRO A 55 9.02 -0.23 11.18
CA PRO A 55 10.00 -1.33 11.08
C PRO A 55 9.85 -2.07 9.75
N ARG A 56 10.97 -2.35 9.11
CA ARG A 56 10.97 -3.07 7.83
C ARG A 56 10.33 -4.45 7.94
N THR A 57 10.50 -5.11 9.08
CA THR A 57 9.90 -6.43 9.29
C THR A 57 8.37 -6.36 9.26
N THR A 58 7.79 -5.31 9.82
CA THR A 58 6.34 -5.11 9.78
C THR A 58 5.86 -4.94 8.35
N CYS A 59 6.51 -4.11 7.57
CA CYS A 59 6.14 -3.88 6.17
C CYS A 59 6.30 -5.15 5.35
N TYR A 60 7.40 -5.85 5.51
CA TYR A 60 7.67 -7.09 4.79
C TYR A 60 6.64 -8.17 5.11
N ASN A 61 6.38 -8.38 6.41
CA ASN A 61 5.43 -9.41 6.83
C ASN A 61 4.03 -9.11 6.35
N ARG A 62 3.63 -7.83 6.37
CA ARG A 62 2.32 -7.44 5.88
C ARG A 62 2.22 -7.65 4.37
N PHE A 63 3.26 -7.33 3.63
CA PHE A 63 3.31 -7.55 2.19
C PHE A 63 3.14 -9.03 1.86
N VAL A 64 3.88 -9.91 2.54
CA VAL A 64 3.79 -11.36 2.33
C VAL A 64 2.39 -11.86 2.66
N ARG A 65 1.82 -11.40 3.77
CA ARG A 65 0.47 -11.81 4.19
C ARG A 65 -0.57 -11.41 3.15
N TRP A 66 -0.52 -10.18 2.66
CA TRP A 66 -1.49 -9.69 1.69
C TRP A 66 -1.35 -10.38 0.34
N ARG A 67 -0.13 -10.74 -0.05
CA ARG A 67 0.08 -11.53 -1.26
C ARG A 67 -0.57 -12.91 -1.15
N ARG A 68 -0.37 -13.58 -0.04
CA ARG A 68 -0.93 -14.91 0.20
C ARG A 68 -2.46 -14.90 0.24
N ALA A 69 -3.03 -13.83 0.72
CA ALA A 69 -4.49 -13.70 0.81
C ALA A 69 -5.12 -13.16 -0.46
N VAL A 70 -4.34 -12.97 -1.54
CA VAL A 70 -4.79 -12.40 -2.82
C VAL A 70 -5.27 -10.94 -2.69
N ILE A 71 -5.11 -10.35 -1.52
CA ILE A 71 -5.49 -8.96 -1.30
C ILE A 71 -4.59 -8.02 -2.10
N TRP A 72 -3.33 -8.40 -2.28
CA TRP A 72 -2.37 -7.57 -3.01
C TRP A 72 -2.81 -7.32 -4.45
N ASP A 73 -3.30 -8.35 -5.12
CA ASP A 73 -3.79 -8.21 -6.50
C ASP A 73 -4.97 -7.24 -6.55
N THR A 74 -5.87 -7.32 -5.58
CA THR A 74 -7.01 -6.41 -5.49
C THR A 74 -6.57 -4.96 -5.29
N ILE A 75 -5.56 -4.75 -4.45
CA ILE A 75 -4.99 -3.42 -4.23
C ILE A 75 -4.43 -2.86 -5.54
N LEU A 76 -3.66 -3.65 -6.27
CA LEU A 76 -3.06 -3.21 -7.52
C LEU A 76 -4.13 -2.89 -8.57
N GLN A 77 -5.18 -3.70 -8.65
CA GLN A 77 -6.28 -3.44 -9.57
C GLN A 77 -6.99 -2.14 -9.24
N ALA A 78 -7.21 -1.88 -7.96
CA ALA A 78 -7.86 -0.63 -7.53
C ALA A 78 -7.01 0.58 -7.90
N LEU A 79 -5.71 0.51 -7.69
CA LEU A 79 -4.80 1.60 -8.04
C LEU A 79 -4.77 1.84 -9.54
N THR A 80 -4.80 0.78 -10.33
CA THR A 80 -4.84 0.88 -11.78
C THR A 80 -6.09 1.63 -12.24
N ARG A 81 -7.24 1.34 -11.64
CA ARG A 81 -8.48 2.03 -11.98
C ARG A 81 -8.42 3.53 -11.67
N VAL A 82 -7.82 3.89 -10.55
CA VAL A 82 -7.65 5.31 -10.19
C VAL A 82 -6.77 6.02 -11.20
N VAL A 83 -5.66 5.40 -11.59
CA VAL A 83 -4.75 5.98 -12.57
C VAL A 83 -5.44 6.11 -13.94
N ASP A 84 -6.17 5.09 -14.37
CA ASP A 84 -6.89 5.11 -15.64
C ASP A 84 -7.92 6.23 -15.67
N ALA A 85 -8.66 6.40 -14.58
CA ALA A 85 -9.65 7.48 -14.50
C ALA A 85 -8.99 8.85 -14.60
N ALA A 86 -7.84 9.03 -13.94
CA ALA A 86 -7.11 10.29 -13.99
C ALA A 86 -6.59 10.56 -15.41
N VAL A 87 -6.09 9.53 -16.09
CA VAL A 87 -5.61 9.67 -17.46
C VAL A 87 -6.76 10.06 -18.39
N GLN A 88 -7.92 9.42 -18.25
CA GLN A 88 -9.07 9.75 -19.05
C GLN A 88 -9.53 11.19 -18.86
N MET A 89 -9.46 11.69 -17.64
CA MET A 89 -9.83 13.07 -17.36
C MET A 89 -8.86 14.07 -18.00
N ILE A 90 -7.61 13.70 -18.12
CA ILE A 90 -6.59 14.55 -18.72
C ILE A 90 -6.68 14.52 -20.25
N ASP A 91 -7.12 13.41 -20.79
CA ASP A 91 -7.07 13.13 -22.23
C ASP A 91 -8.26 13.69 -23.00
N THR A 92 -9.06 14.48 -22.36
CA THR A 92 -10.18 15.16 -23.06
C THR A 92 -9.74 16.52 -23.69
#